data_b4fc9cb18a1e716063bcf5f67cd7ec95
#
_entry.id   b4fc9cb18a1e716063bcf5f67cd7ec95
#
_cell.length_a   1.000
_cell.length_b   1.000
_cell.length_c   1.000
_cell.angle_alpha   90.00
_cell.angle_beta   90.00
_cell.angle_gamma   90.00
#
_symmetry.space_group_name_H-M   'P 1'
#
loop_
_entity.id
_entity.type
_entity.pdbx_description
1 polymer ?
#
loop_
_entity_poly.entity_id
_entity_poly.type
_entity_poly.pdbx_seq_one_letter_code
_entity_poly.pdbx_strand_id
1 'polypeptide(L)'
;MANDEHVLKLHHLRPAPGSNTAKTRVGRGEGSKGKTAGRGTKGTKARYSVPEAFEGGQMPLHMRLPKLRGFKNPFRVEFQVVNLDKLATLVPEGGTVGVDELVAKGAVRKGQPVKVLGTGEVSVALQVTADKFSSSAAEKIAAAGGSTTTR
;
A
#
# COMPACT_ATOMS: atom_id res chain seq x y z
N MET A 1 16.78 -31.40 41.77
CA MET A 1 16.16 -30.07 41.65
C MET A 1 14.92 -30.25 40.78
N ALA A 2 13.74 -30.18 41.37
CA ALA A 2 12.49 -30.35 40.62
C ALA A 2 12.32 -29.16 39.69
N ASN A 3 12.19 -29.41 38.39
CA ASN A 3 11.72 -28.44 37.44
C ASN A 3 10.26 -28.16 37.77
N ASP A 4 9.99 -27.07 38.50
CA ASP A 4 8.66 -26.52 38.63
C ASP A 4 8.26 -26.01 37.22
N GLU A 5 7.60 -26.88 36.47
CA GLU A 5 6.93 -26.48 35.24
C GLU A 5 5.84 -25.47 35.62
N HIS A 6 6.16 -24.20 35.48
CA HIS A 6 5.25 -23.11 35.75
C HIS A 6 4.11 -23.13 34.72
N VAL A 7 3.06 -23.89 35.00
CA VAL A 7 1.88 -23.98 34.14
C VAL A 7 1.28 -22.59 33.95
N LEU A 8 1.35 -22.09 32.72
CA LEU A 8 0.79 -20.79 32.33
C LEU A 8 -0.74 -20.83 32.52
N LYS A 9 -1.25 -19.95 33.38
CA LYS A 9 -2.68 -19.73 33.59
C LYS A 9 -3.10 -18.38 32.97
N LEU A 10 -4.41 -18.21 32.71
CA LEU A 10 -4.95 -17.03 32.06
C LEU A 10 -4.55 -15.71 32.76
N HIS A 11 -4.50 -15.71 34.09
CA HIS A 11 -4.11 -14.54 34.90
C HIS A 11 -2.61 -14.20 34.83
N HIS A 12 -1.77 -15.08 34.28
CA HIS A 12 -0.35 -14.80 34.03
C HIS A 12 -0.11 -14.05 32.73
N LEU A 13 -1.10 -14.03 31.83
CA LEU A 13 -0.99 -13.31 30.56
C LEU A 13 -1.01 -11.80 30.83
N ARG A 14 0.11 -11.16 30.62
CA ARG A 14 0.28 -9.70 30.76
C ARG A 14 0.99 -9.17 29.53
N PRO A 15 0.63 -7.94 29.08
CA PRO A 15 1.38 -7.30 28.02
C PRO A 15 2.83 -7.08 28.44
N ALA A 16 3.73 -6.98 27.46
CA ALA A 16 5.14 -6.71 27.74
C ALA A 16 5.30 -5.41 28.55
N PRO A 17 6.26 -5.34 29.49
CA PRO A 17 6.52 -4.11 30.24
C PRO A 17 6.74 -2.93 29.29
N GLY A 18 6.03 -1.81 29.51
CA GLY A 18 6.11 -0.61 28.70
C GLY A 18 5.23 -0.58 27.43
N SER A 19 4.55 -1.68 27.07
CA SER A 19 3.63 -1.72 25.93
C SER A 19 2.36 -0.90 26.13
N ASN A 20 1.98 -0.66 27.39
CA ASN A 20 0.84 0.17 27.74
C ASN A 20 1.24 1.22 28.78
N THR A 21 1.13 2.49 28.40
CA THR A 21 1.40 3.62 29.31
C THR A 21 0.08 4.29 29.68
N ALA A 22 -0.16 4.45 30.96
CA ALA A 22 -1.36 5.12 31.45
C ALA A 22 -1.42 6.57 30.92
N LYS A 23 -2.57 6.95 30.37
CA LYS A 23 -2.80 8.32 29.85
C LYS A 23 -2.64 9.34 30.98
N THR A 24 -1.78 10.31 30.80
CA THR A 24 -1.60 11.41 31.74
C THR A 24 -2.87 12.27 31.83
N ARG A 25 -3.45 12.37 33.01
CA ARG A 25 -4.62 13.19 33.29
C ARG A 25 -4.17 14.62 33.64
N VAL A 26 -4.39 15.56 32.75
CA VAL A 26 -4.03 16.97 32.97
C VAL A 26 -5.07 17.72 33.80
N GLY A 27 -4.69 18.84 34.42
CA GLY A 27 -5.61 19.65 35.23
C GLY A 27 -6.05 19.01 36.56
N ARG A 28 -5.23 18.10 37.14
CA ARG A 28 -5.50 17.41 38.42
C ARG A 28 -4.58 17.87 39.54
N GLY A 29 -4.13 19.11 39.49
CA GLY A 29 -3.22 19.70 40.44
C GLY A 29 -1.81 19.84 39.91
N GLU A 30 -0.92 20.45 40.71
CA GLU A 30 0.45 20.78 40.29
C GLU A 30 1.34 19.55 40.13
N GLY A 31 1.05 18.49 40.83
CA GLY A 31 1.78 17.20 40.74
C GLY A 31 1.57 16.41 39.43
N SER A 32 0.60 16.81 38.59
CA SER A 32 0.43 16.26 37.25
C SER A 32 1.11 17.15 36.20
N LYS A 33 0.50 17.50 35.09
CA LYS A 33 1.10 18.43 34.10
C LYS A 33 0.81 19.91 34.39
N GLY A 34 1.03 20.35 35.64
CA GLY A 34 0.91 21.74 36.08
C GLY A 34 -0.53 22.29 36.01
N LYS A 35 -0.71 23.51 36.55
CA LYS A 35 -1.99 24.18 36.67
C LYS A 35 -2.64 24.62 35.34
N THR A 36 -1.85 24.79 34.30
CA THR A 36 -2.32 25.22 32.96
C THR A 36 -2.59 24.06 32.00
N ALA A 37 -2.44 22.82 32.46
CA ALA A 37 -2.67 21.61 31.67
C ALA A 37 -1.90 21.56 30.33
N GLY A 38 -0.74 22.25 30.25
CA GLY A 38 0.09 22.32 29.04
C GLY A 38 -0.41 23.34 27.99
N ARG A 39 -1.42 24.15 28.29
CA ARG A 39 -1.99 25.13 27.35
C ARG A 39 -1.38 26.53 27.42
N GLY A 40 -0.56 26.82 28.43
CA GLY A 40 -0.04 28.16 28.70
C GLY A 40 -1.06 29.08 29.38
N THR A 41 -0.80 30.38 29.43
CA THR A 41 -1.57 31.32 30.27
C THR A 41 -2.53 32.21 29.52
N LYS A 42 -2.27 32.60 28.29
CA LYS A 42 -3.09 33.51 27.48
C LYS A 42 -3.27 32.98 26.06
N GLY A 43 -4.19 33.54 25.32
CA GLY A 43 -4.48 33.19 23.94
C GLY A 43 -5.71 32.28 23.79
N THR A 44 -6.18 32.18 22.57
CA THR A 44 -7.39 31.42 22.22
C THR A 44 -7.26 29.95 22.49
N LYS A 45 -6.09 29.36 22.18
CA LYS A 45 -5.81 27.92 22.43
C LYS A 45 -5.79 27.53 23.91
N ALA A 46 -5.59 28.51 24.82
CA ALA A 46 -5.67 28.26 26.26
C ALA A 46 -7.12 28.09 26.74
N ARG A 47 -8.09 28.64 26.02
CA ARG A 47 -9.51 28.70 26.40
C ARG A 47 -10.38 27.74 25.57
N TYR A 48 -10.10 27.65 24.27
CA TYR A 48 -10.90 26.86 23.33
C TYR A 48 -10.01 25.90 22.50
N SER A 49 -10.64 24.96 21.85
CA SER A 49 -10.05 24.22 20.74
C SER A 49 -10.25 25.05 19.47
N VAL A 50 -9.16 25.46 18.84
CA VAL A 50 -9.18 26.15 17.55
C VAL A 50 -9.02 25.08 16.46
N PRO A 51 -9.87 25.07 15.41
CA PRO A 51 -9.70 24.16 14.27
C PRO A 51 -8.30 24.32 13.67
N GLU A 52 -7.69 23.22 13.25
CA GLU A 52 -6.31 23.22 12.68
C GLU A 52 -6.19 24.09 11.44
N ALA A 53 -7.25 24.17 10.64
CA ALA A 53 -7.29 24.98 9.42
C ALA A 53 -7.64 26.47 9.66
N PHE A 54 -7.76 26.93 10.92
CA PHE A 54 -8.11 28.32 11.19
C PHE A 54 -6.89 29.23 11.12
N GLU A 55 -6.94 30.21 10.22
CA GLU A 55 -5.86 31.16 9.93
C GLU A 55 -6.18 32.58 10.46
N GLY A 56 -6.89 32.71 11.58
CA GLY A 56 -7.17 34.02 12.22
C GLY A 56 -8.15 34.90 11.46
N GLY A 57 -8.97 34.35 10.59
CA GLY A 57 -9.92 35.09 9.73
C GLY A 57 -9.40 35.33 8.31
N GLN A 58 -8.13 35.07 8.04
CA GLN A 58 -7.62 35.02 6.68
C GLN A 58 -8.21 33.82 5.95
N MET A 59 -8.45 33.96 4.63
CA MET A 59 -8.90 32.84 3.79
C MET A 59 -7.91 31.67 3.87
N PRO A 60 -8.34 30.46 4.30
CA PRO A 60 -7.44 29.31 4.43
C PRO A 60 -6.75 28.94 3.13
N LEU A 61 -5.55 28.39 3.21
CA LEU A 61 -4.71 28.05 2.05
C LEU A 61 -5.46 27.19 1.01
N HIS A 62 -6.20 26.19 1.46
CA HIS A 62 -6.97 25.32 0.58
C HIS A 62 -8.08 26.05 -0.21
N MET A 63 -8.56 27.19 0.29
CA MET A 63 -9.50 28.04 -0.42
C MET A 63 -8.83 29.07 -1.34
N ARG A 64 -7.57 29.42 -1.07
CA ARG A 64 -6.77 30.31 -1.92
C ARG A 64 -6.19 29.61 -3.13
N LEU A 65 -5.97 28.29 -3.04
CA LEU A 65 -5.47 27.51 -4.15
C LEU A 65 -6.55 27.32 -5.21
N PRO A 66 -6.18 27.42 -6.51
CA PRO A 66 -7.13 27.16 -7.58
C PRO A 66 -7.59 25.68 -7.53
N LYS A 67 -8.85 25.46 -7.87
CA LYS A 67 -9.39 24.10 -7.99
C LYS A 67 -8.65 23.33 -9.10
N LEU A 68 -8.36 22.08 -8.84
CA LEU A 68 -7.80 21.17 -9.85
C LEU A 68 -8.77 21.08 -11.04
N ARG A 69 -8.21 21.22 -12.23
CA ARG A 69 -8.99 21.09 -13.48
C ARG A 69 -9.18 19.63 -13.85
N GLY A 70 -10.29 19.35 -14.51
CA GLY A 70 -10.63 18.01 -14.98
C GLY A 70 -11.27 17.14 -13.89
N PHE A 71 -11.42 15.89 -14.22
CA PHE A 71 -11.99 14.87 -13.33
C PHE A 71 -11.20 13.56 -13.44
N LYS A 72 -11.24 12.74 -12.40
CA LYS A 72 -10.72 11.37 -12.44
C LYS A 72 -11.86 10.44 -12.84
N ASN A 73 -11.67 9.71 -13.94
CA ASN A 73 -12.66 8.72 -14.37
C ASN A 73 -12.80 7.61 -13.30
N PRO A 74 -13.97 7.47 -12.63
CA PRO A 74 -14.18 6.44 -11.61
C PRO A 74 -14.21 5.02 -12.18
N PHE A 75 -14.45 4.87 -13.49
CA PHE A 75 -14.48 3.58 -14.20
C PHE A 75 -13.14 3.23 -14.86
N ARG A 76 -12.07 3.93 -14.53
CA ARG A 76 -10.73 3.63 -15.05
C ARG A 76 -10.27 2.27 -14.52
N VAL A 77 -10.01 1.35 -15.44
CA VAL A 77 -9.36 0.06 -15.14
C VAL A 77 -7.86 0.23 -15.31
N GLU A 78 -7.12 0.04 -14.24
CA GLU A 78 -5.66 0.09 -14.25
C GLU A 78 -5.09 -1.32 -14.34
N PHE A 79 -4.26 -1.54 -15.37
CA PHE A 79 -3.57 -2.81 -15.57
C PHE A 79 -2.16 -2.76 -15.01
N GLN A 80 -1.72 -3.84 -14.39
CA GLN A 80 -0.31 -4.06 -14.15
C GLN A 80 0.37 -4.48 -15.45
N VAL A 81 1.51 -3.86 -15.74
CA VAL A 81 2.24 -4.10 -16.98
C VAL A 81 3.36 -5.09 -16.74
N VAL A 82 3.45 -6.08 -17.62
CA VAL A 82 4.58 -7.00 -17.72
C VAL A 82 5.12 -6.94 -19.15
N ASN A 83 6.41 -6.67 -19.29
CA ASN A 83 7.08 -6.63 -20.59
C ASN A 83 7.68 -8.00 -20.94
N LEU A 84 7.92 -8.22 -22.24
CA LEU A 84 8.46 -9.49 -22.74
C LEU A 84 9.86 -9.79 -22.21
N ASP A 85 10.72 -8.79 -22.05
CA ASP A 85 12.04 -8.92 -21.44
C ASP A 85 11.97 -9.50 -20.02
N LYS A 86 11.01 -9.00 -19.25
CA LYS A 86 10.77 -9.51 -17.88
C LYS A 86 10.23 -10.94 -17.91
N LEU A 87 9.36 -11.29 -18.85
CA LEU A 87 8.88 -12.66 -19.03
C LEU A 87 10.02 -13.61 -19.40
N ALA A 88 10.88 -13.23 -20.33
CA ALA A 88 12.06 -14.01 -20.72
C ALA A 88 13.01 -14.25 -19.52
N THR A 89 13.20 -13.25 -18.66
CA THR A 89 14.03 -13.39 -17.44
C THR A 89 13.39 -14.32 -16.40
N LEU A 90 12.06 -14.27 -16.26
CA LEU A 90 11.33 -15.08 -15.27
C LEU A 90 11.18 -16.55 -15.67
N VAL A 91 11.12 -16.81 -16.98
CA VAL A 91 10.92 -18.16 -17.54
C VAL A 91 11.90 -18.40 -18.71
N PRO A 92 13.18 -18.57 -18.42
CA PRO A 92 14.21 -18.74 -19.44
C PRO A 92 14.08 -20.07 -20.22
N GLU A 93 13.48 -21.07 -19.62
CA GLU A 93 13.29 -22.40 -20.23
C GLU A 93 12.03 -22.49 -21.11
N GLY A 94 11.18 -21.45 -21.11
CA GLY A 94 9.89 -21.46 -21.80
C GLY A 94 8.81 -22.21 -21.01
N GLY A 95 7.64 -22.35 -21.63
CA GLY A 95 6.50 -23.08 -21.05
C GLY A 95 5.28 -22.21 -20.83
N THR A 96 4.37 -22.65 -19.93
CA THR A 96 3.13 -21.96 -19.64
C THR A 96 3.36 -20.90 -18.56
N VAL A 97 2.84 -19.69 -18.78
CA VAL A 97 2.93 -18.58 -17.84
C VAL A 97 1.54 -18.01 -17.59
N GLY A 98 1.02 -18.32 -16.41
CA GLY A 98 -0.26 -17.79 -15.93
C GLY A 98 -0.09 -16.59 -15.00
N VAL A 99 -1.20 -15.88 -14.72
CA VAL A 99 -1.20 -14.76 -13.76
C VAL A 99 -0.75 -15.22 -12.38
N ASP A 100 -1.16 -16.41 -11.94
CA ASP A 100 -0.79 -16.94 -10.61
C ASP A 100 0.71 -17.22 -10.50
N GLU A 101 1.34 -17.68 -11.57
CA GLU A 101 2.80 -17.86 -11.62
C GLU A 101 3.54 -16.53 -11.59
N LEU A 102 3.03 -15.52 -12.28
CA LEU A 102 3.57 -14.16 -12.24
C LEU A 102 3.48 -13.54 -10.83
N VAL A 103 2.41 -13.85 -10.10
CA VAL A 103 2.26 -13.47 -8.69
C VAL A 103 3.26 -14.22 -7.81
N ALA A 104 3.40 -15.54 -7.98
CA ALA A 104 4.33 -16.35 -7.21
C ALA A 104 5.79 -15.90 -7.40
N LYS A 105 6.15 -15.52 -8.63
CA LYS A 105 7.49 -14.97 -8.97
C LYS A 105 7.64 -13.48 -8.62
N GLY A 106 6.63 -12.83 -8.02
CA GLY A 106 6.67 -11.42 -7.60
C GLY A 106 6.68 -10.41 -8.75
N ALA A 107 6.33 -10.82 -9.97
CA ALA A 107 6.26 -9.93 -11.13
C ALA A 107 5.05 -9.00 -11.09
N VAL A 108 3.94 -9.47 -10.55
CA VAL A 108 2.67 -8.76 -10.42
C VAL A 108 2.06 -8.96 -9.03
N ARG A 109 1.16 -8.08 -8.63
CA ARG A 109 0.41 -8.17 -7.37
C ARG A 109 -0.91 -8.90 -7.60
N LYS A 110 -1.36 -9.66 -6.63
CA LYS A 110 -2.66 -10.34 -6.66
C LYS A 110 -3.82 -9.33 -6.70
N GLY A 111 -4.86 -9.65 -7.46
CA GLY A 111 -6.12 -8.91 -7.46
C GLY A 111 -6.22 -7.73 -8.43
N GLN A 112 -5.23 -7.52 -9.29
CA GLN A 112 -5.29 -6.52 -10.36
C GLN A 112 -5.09 -7.16 -11.73
N PRO A 113 -5.78 -6.66 -12.78
CA PRO A 113 -5.64 -7.22 -14.12
C PRO A 113 -4.24 -6.96 -14.69
N VAL A 114 -3.76 -7.90 -15.49
CA VAL A 114 -2.41 -7.91 -16.05
C VAL A 114 -2.46 -7.66 -17.55
N LYS A 115 -1.61 -6.76 -18.05
CA LYS A 115 -1.41 -6.50 -19.48
C LYS A 115 0.02 -6.77 -19.88
N VAL A 116 0.20 -7.60 -20.91
CA VAL A 116 1.52 -7.90 -21.49
C VAL A 116 1.83 -6.92 -22.61
N LEU A 117 3.02 -6.30 -22.55
CA LEU A 117 3.52 -5.34 -23.54
C LEU A 117 4.74 -5.89 -24.26
N GLY A 118 4.91 -5.48 -25.52
CA GLY A 118 5.91 -6.00 -26.45
C GLY A 118 7.32 -5.41 -26.32
N THR A 119 7.67 -4.78 -25.19
CA THR A 119 9.03 -4.30 -24.96
C THR A 119 9.95 -5.50 -24.63
N GLY A 120 11.08 -5.54 -25.30
CA GLY A 120 12.01 -6.68 -25.22
C GLY A 120 11.80 -7.71 -26.33
N GLU A 121 12.61 -8.77 -26.29
CA GLU A 121 12.57 -9.90 -27.21
C GLU A 121 12.41 -11.20 -26.46
N VAL A 122 11.73 -12.15 -27.08
CA VAL A 122 11.53 -13.50 -26.57
C VAL A 122 12.08 -14.47 -27.59
N SER A 123 13.04 -15.31 -27.16
CA SER A 123 13.67 -16.32 -28.01
C SER A 123 13.09 -17.72 -27.78
N VAL A 124 12.22 -17.88 -26.80
CA VAL A 124 11.70 -19.18 -26.35
C VAL A 124 10.18 -19.21 -26.50
N ALA A 125 9.65 -20.35 -26.89
CA ALA A 125 8.19 -20.52 -26.99
C ALA A 125 7.50 -20.41 -25.62
N LEU A 126 6.64 -19.42 -25.46
CA LEU A 126 5.90 -19.14 -24.25
C LEU A 126 4.39 -19.23 -24.51
N GLN A 127 3.68 -19.94 -23.64
CA GLN A 127 2.23 -19.93 -23.58
C GLN A 127 1.78 -18.99 -22.47
N VAL A 128 1.36 -17.79 -22.84
CA VAL A 128 1.05 -16.74 -21.87
C VAL A 128 -0.44 -16.54 -21.71
N THR A 129 -0.95 -16.64 -20.46
CA THR A 129 -2.33 -16.34 -20.11
C THR A 129 -2.39 -15.04 -19.31
N ALA A 130 -3.04 -14.00 -19.84
CA ALA A 130 -3.18 -12.70 -19.20
C ALA A 130 -4.51 -12.04 -19.57
N ASP A 131 -4.88 -10.92 -18.91
CA ASP A 131 -6.14 -10.23 -19.16
C ASP A 131 -6.13 -9.43 -20.47
N LYS A 132 -4.96 -8.88 -20.88
CA LYS A 132 -4.80 -8.17 -22.16
C LYS A 132 -3.38 -8.29 -22.70
N PHE A 133 -3.26 -8.18 -24.00
CA PHE A 133 -1.99 -8.11 -24.74
C PHE A 133 -1.96 -6.85 -25.61
N SER A 134 -0.76 -6.34 -25.91
CA SER A 134 -0.57 -5.39 -27.01
C SER A 134 -0.40 -6.17 -28.33
N SER A 135 -0.72 -5.55 -29.45
CA SER A 135 -0.52 -6.17 -30.79
C SER A 135 0.92 -6.64 -30.98
N SER A 136 1.87 -5.77 -30.66
CA SER A 136 3.30 -6.07 -30.76
C SER A 136 3.76 -7.21 -29.82
N ALA A 137 3.14 -7.37 -28.64
CA ALA A 137 3.44 -8.50 -27.76
C ALA A 137 2.92 -9.82 -28.33
N ALA A 138 1.69 -9.83 -28.84
CA ALA A 138 1.09 -11.01 -29.45
C ALA A 138 1.87 -11.47 -30.69
N GLU A 139 2.28 -10.56 -31.55
CA GLU A 139 3.10 -10.84 -32.75
C GLU A 139 4.47 -11.44 -32.36
N LYS A 140 5.17 -10.87 -31.38
CA LYS A 140 6.47 -11.38 -30.93
C LYS A 140 6.38 -12.74 -30.27
N ILE A 141 5.33 -12.98 -29.47
CA ILE A 141 5.11 -14.30 -28.84
C ILE A 141 4.81 -15.35 -29.92
N ALA A 142 3.96 -15.01 -30.90
CA ALA A 142 3.65 -15.90 -32.01
C ALA A 142 4.89 -16.18 -32.90
N ALA A 143 5.71 -15.17 -33.17
CA ALA A 143 6.96 -15.31 -33.93
C ALA A 143 7.98 -16.24 -33.21
N ALA A 144 7.98 -16.24 -31.88
CA ALA A 144 8.79 -17.14 -31.06
C ALA A 144 8.20 -18.56 -30.92
N GLY A 145 7.09 -18.86 -31.62
CA GLY A 145 6.41 -20.17 -31.55
C GLY A 145 5.52 -20.36 -30.32
N GLY A 146 5.23 -19.30 -29.59
CA GLY A 146 4.34 -19.29 -28.42
C GLY A 146 2.86 -19.06 -28.77
N SER A 147 2.02 -19.03 -27.71
CA SER A 147 0.60 -18.73 -27.82
C SER A 147 0.15 -17.74 -26.75
N THR A 148 -0.86 -16.95 -27.05
CA THR A 148 -1.46 -15.97 -26.14
C THR A 148 -2.91 -16.35 -25.87
N THR A 149 -3.30 -16.43 -24.58
CA THR A 149 -4.67 -16.71 -24.15
C THR A 149 -5.17 -15.56 -23.29
N THR A 150 -6.28 -14.95 -23.68
CA THR A 150 -6.95 -13.91 -22.89
C THR A 150 -7.89 -14.55 -21.89
N ARG A 151 -7.81 -14.14 -20.65
CA ARG A 151 -8.65 -14.62 -19.54
C ARG A 151 -10.02 -13.96 -19.52
#